data_6a1660f4d39780a7d7f945a488caaec6
#
_entry.id   6a1660f4d39780a7d7f945a488caaec6
#
_cell.length_a   1.000
_cell.length_b   1.000
_cell.length_c   1.000
_cell.angle_alpha   90.00
_cell.angle_beta   90.00
_cell.angle_gamma   90.00
#
_symmetry.space_group_name_H-M   'P 1'
#
loop_
_entity.id
_entity.type
_entity.pdbx_description
1 polymer ?
#
loop_
_entity_poly.entity_id
_entity_poly.type
_entity_poly.pdbx_seq_one_letter_code
_entity_poly.pdbx_strand_id
1 'polypeptide(L)'
;MKRVLTTVVIAFFLSGCSSIAVLNPKGTAGEKQLDLLLLSLLLMSIVLVVVFTLFVRFLIKYREKPGEEDDFPDQTAGNKKLEISWIVIPFIIIIVLAVPTFATTYQLDVPYNNTKEPLIIEVTGEQFQWSFYYPEYGITSTDELRLPVDRPITFKLSSKDVIHSFWIPQLGGKKDALPGKENTLRLTALETGTYDGKCAELCGAKHALMTFDTVVEDRTNFSSWIEKTKDGEKNG
;
A
#
# COMPACT_ATOMS: atom_id res chain seq x y z
N MET A 1 -32.47 -0.35 26.73
CA MET A 1 -32.09 -1.27 25.66
C MET A 1 -31.48 -0.57 24.44
N LYS A 2 -32.12 0.43 23.78
CA LYS A 2 -31.57 1.10 22.58
C LYS A 2 -30.17 1.72 22.80
N ARG A 3 -29.92 2.42 23.90
CA ARG A 3 -28.61 3.04 24.22
C ARG A 3 -27.50 1.98 24.42
N VAL A 4 -27.80 0.86 25.07
CA VAL A 4 -26.84 -0.24 25.27
C VAL A 4 -26.49 -0.88 23.94
N LEU A 5 -27.49 -1.14 23.08
CA LEU A 5 -27.25 -1.67 21.74
C LEU A 5 -26.38 -0.74 20.88
N THR A 6 -26.63 0.58 20.92
CA THR A 6 -25.80 1.57 20.21
C THR A 6 -24.37 1.56 20.73
N THR A 7 -24.15 1.49 22.04
CA THR A 7 -22.80 1.45 22.63
C THR A 7 -22.07 0.16 22.27
N VAL A 8 -22.75 -1.00 22.26
CA VAL A 8 -22.16 -2.28 21.85
C VAL A 8 -21.79 -2.26 20.37
N VAL A 9 -22.64 -1.72 19.50
CA VAL A 9 -22.37 -1.59 18.06
C VAL A 9 -21.15 -0.68 17.82
N ILE A 10 -21.09 0.48 18.48
CA ILE A 10 -19.93 1.39 18.38
C ILE A 10 -18.65 0.71 18.90
N ALA A 11 -18.70 0.00 20.03
CA ALA A 11 -17.56 -0.71 20.58
C ALA A 11 -17.05 -1.83 19.65
N PHE A 12 -17.97 -2.52 18.95
CA PHE A 12 -17.61 -3.54 17.96
C PHE A 12 -16.86 -2.97 16.75
N PHE A 13 -17.22 -1.78 16.30
CA PHE A 13 -16.49 -1.10 15.20
C PHE A 13 -15.13 -0.53 15.63
N LEU A 14 -14.88 -0.34 16.92
CA LEU A 14 -13.61 0.19 17.44
C LEU A 14 -12.57 -0.89 17.74
N SER A 15 -12.95 -2.18 17.74
CA SER A 15 -12.06 -3.28 18.17
C SER A 15 -11.20 -3.91 17.06
N GLY A 16 -11.21 -3.39 15.84
CA GLY A 16 -10.78 -4.12 14.65
C GLY A 16 -9.42 -3.82 14.02
N CYS A 17 -8.56 -2.91 14.51
CA CYS A 17 -7.46 -2.39 13.68
C CYS A 17 -6.09 -2.25 14.36
N SER A 18 -5.66 -3.20 15.18
CA SER A 18 -4.37 -3.03 15.89
C SER A 18 -3.10 -3.35 15.08
N SER A 19 -3.18 -3.86 13.85
CA SER A 19 -1.98 -4.27 13.10
C SER A 19 -2.10 -4.23 11.56
N ILE A 20 -2.70 -3.18 11.00
CA ILE A 20 -2.67 -3.02 9.55
C ILE A 20 -1.29 -2.49 9.16
N ALA A 21 -0.49 -3.35 8.54
CA ALA A 21 0.91 -3.08 8.19
C ALA A 21 1.12 -1.76 7.43
N VAL A 22 0.24 -1.43 6.47
CA VAL A 22 0.31 -0.19 5.68
C VAL A 22 -0.02 1.08 6.47
N LEU A 23 -0.66 0.97 7.64
CA LEU A 23 -0.93 2.11 8.54
C LEU A 23 0.17 2.34 9.57
N ASN A 24 1.19 1.46 9.62
CA ASN A 24 2.38 1.60 10.45
C ASN A 24 3.64 1.45 9.60
N PRO A 25 3.89 2.40 8.69
CA PRO A 25 5.02 2.34 7.78
C PRO A 25 6.34 2.40 8.53
N LYS A 26 7.34 1.70 8.01
CA LYS A 26 8.72 1.60 8.52
C LYS A 26 9.75 1.91 7.42
N GLY A 27 9.30 2.50 6.34
CA GLY A 27 10.14 2.91 5.22
C GLY A 27 9.67 4.22 4.60
N THR A 28 10.60 4.94 3.96
CA THR A 28 10.34 6.28 3.38
C THR A 28 9.22 6.29 2.33
N ALA A 29 9.10 5.22 1.54
CA ALA A 29 8.03 5.08 0.56
C ALA A 29 6.68 4.82 1.25
N GLY A 30 6.68 3.98 2.29
CA GLY A 30 5.48 3.68 3.09
C GLY A 30 4.92 4.92 3.78
N GLU A 31 5.76 5.79 4.36
CA GLU A 31 5.34 7.04 4.98
C GLU A 31 4.62 7.96 3.98
N LYS A 32 5.22 8.18 2.80
CA LYS A 32 4.60 9.00 1.75
C LYS A 32 3.28 8.42 1.25
N GLN A 33 3.17 7.09 1.16
CA GLN A 33 1.93 6.43 0.77
C GLN A 33 0.87 6.55 1.85
N LEU A 34 1.23 6.50 3.14
CA LEU A 34 0.31 6.72 4.25
C LEU A 34 -0.26 8.15 4.20
N ASP A 35 0.56 9.17 3.96
CA ASP A 35 0.10 10.56 3.85
C ASP A 35 -0.96 10.72 2.75
N LEU A 36 -0.73 10.13 1.57
CA LEU A 36 -1.69 10.13 0.47
C LEU A 36 -2.97 9.35 0.82
N LEU A 37 -2.83 8.22 1.51
CA LEU A 37 -3.97 7.42 1.97
C LEU A 37 -4.84 8.22 2.95
N LEU A 38 -4.23 8.87 3.94
CA LEU A 38 -4.96 9.68 4.93
C LEU A 38 -5.66 10.88 4.28
N LEU A 39 -5.00 11.56 3.33
CA LEU A 39 -5.62 12.64 2.56
C LEU A 39 -6.84 12.13 1.78
N SER A 40 -6.71 10.98 1.10
CA SER A 40 -7.83 10.40 0.34
C SER A 40 -8.98 9.94 1.24
N LEU A 41 -8.69 9.34 2.38
CA LEU A 41 -9.68 8.93 3.37
C LEU A 41 -10.44 10.14 3.93
N LEU A 42 -9.74 11.23 4.24
CA LEU A 42 -10.37 12.47 4.69
C LEU A 42 -11.36 13.01 3.66
N LEU A 43 -10.92 13.18 2.41
CA LEU A 43 -11.76 13.73 1.34
C LEU A 43 -12.95 12.80 1.04
N MET A 44 -12.72 11.49 0.98
CA MET A 44 -13.80 10.52 0.76
C MET A 44 -14.78 10.47 1.92
N SER A 45 -14.32 10.60 3.15
CA SER A 45 -15.21 10.67 4.32
C SER A 45 -16.15 11.88 4.26
N ILE A 46 -15.65 13.05 3.82
CA ILE A 46 -16.47 14.25 3.61
C ILE A 46 -17.56 13.97 2.55
N VAL A 47 -17.17 13.39 1.41
CA VAL A 47 -18.12 13.03 0.34
C VAL A 47 -19.19 12.06 0.87
N LEU A 48 -18.78 11.00 1.57
CA LEU A 48 -19.71 10.03 2.15
C LEU A 48 -20.69 10.66 3.12
N VAL A 49 -20.23 11.52 4.03
CA VAL A 49 -21.09 12.22 5.00
C VAL A 49 -22.14 13.08 4.28
N VAL A 50 -21.72 13.83 3.25
CA VAL A 50 -22.64 14.68 2.47
C VAL A 50 -23.67 13.81 1.75
N VAL A 51 -23.22 12.78 1.02
CA VAL A 51 -24.11 11.90 0.22
C VAL A 51 -25.09 11.15 1.12
N PHE A 52 -24.62 10.56 2.24
CA PHE A 52 -25.50 9.84 3.17
C PHE A 52 -26.49 10.79 3.85
N THR A 53 -26.07 11.99 4.20
CA THR A 53 -26.96 12.99 4.79
C THR A 53 -28.08 13.37 3.81
N LEU A 54 -27.74 13.64 2.55
CA LEU A 54 -28.73 13.94 1.51
C LEU A 54 -29.65 12.74 1.25
N PHE A 55 -29.07 11.53 1.16
CA PHE A 55 -29.82 10.29 0.97
C PHE A 55 -30.87 10.08 2.09
N VAL A 56 -30.45 10.13 3.35
CA VAL A 56 -31.36 9.97 4.49
C VAL A 56 -32.41 11.07 4.49
N ARG A 57 -32.02 12.33 4.21
CA ARG A 57 -32.98 13.46 4.14
C ARG A 57 -34.03 13.21 3.06
N PHE A 58 -33.65 12.72 1.89
CA PHE A 58 -34.60 12.45 0.80
C PHE A 58 -35.51 11.28 1.11
N LEU A 59 -35.00 10.19 1.71
CA LEU A 59 -35.84 9.08 2.16
C LEU A 59 -36.89 9.51 3.15
N ILE A 60 -36.57 10.42 4.08
CA ILE A 60 -37.51 10.92 5.06
C ILE A 60 -38.51 11.92 4.43
N LYS A 61 -37.98 12.82 3.57
CA LYS A 61 -38.81 13.91 2.99
C LYS A 61 -39.82 13.39 1.96
N TYR A 62 -39.37 12.43 1.12
CA TYR A 62 -40.17 11.93 -0.01
C TYR A 62 -40.75 10.54 0.27
N ARG A 63 -40.87 10.17 1.55
CA ARG A 63 -41.55 8.95 1.95
C ARG A 63 -43.03 9.11 1.68
N GLU A 64 -43.61 8.15 0.97
CA GLU A 64 -45.07 8.06 0.76
C GLU A 64 -45.81 7.98 2.08
N LYS A 65 -46.89 8.74 2.21
CA LYS A 65 -47.76 8.76 3.38
C LYS A 65 -49.11 8.16 3.04
N PRO A 66 -49.79 7.50 4.00
CA PRO A 66 -51.14 7.00 3.80
C PRO A 66 -52.08 8.10 3.32
N GLY A 67 -52.74 7.91 2.18
CA GLY A 67 -53.67 8.88 1.57
C GLY A 67 -53.05 9.82 0.52
N GLU A 68 -51.77 9.70 0.19
CA GLU A 68 -51.09 10.44 -0.88
C GLU A 68 -50.84 9.54 -2.14
N GLU A 69 -51.54 8.41 -2.26
CA GLU A 69 -51.31 7.36 -3.28
C GLU A 69 -51.54 7.84 -4.72
N ASP A 70 -52.38 8.89 -4.91
CA ASP A 70 -52.70 9.48 -6.21
C ASP A 70 -52.05 10.85 -6.46
N ASP A 71 -51.17 11.31 -5.56
CA ASP A 71 -50.55 12.61 -5.68
C ASP A 71 -49.23 12.53 -6.45
N PHE A 72 -49.21 13.03 -7.68
CA PHE A 72 -48.01 13.06 -8.50
C PHE A 72 -47.12 14.23 -8.10
N PRO A 73 -45.80 14.00 -7.87
CA PRO A 73 -44.89 15.08 -7.50
C PRO A 73 -44.77 16.14 -8.60
N ASP A 74 -44.69 17.41 -8.19
CA ASP A 74 -44.49 18.54 -9.10
C ASP A 74 -43.28 18.32 -10.02
N GLN A 75 -43.47 18.54 -11.31
CA GLN A 75 -42.39 18.48 -12.31
C GLN A 75 -41.55 19.77 -12.21
N THR A 76 -40.44 19.69 -11.50
CA THR A 76 -39.53 20.83 -11.33
C THR A 76 -38.49 20.93 -12.45
N ALA A 77 -38.26 22.14 -12.96
CA ALA A 77 -37.18 22.40 -13.90
C ALA A 77 -35.79 22.20 -13.23
N GLY A 78 -34.78 21.82 -13.99
CA GLY A 78 -33.41 21.68 -13.52
C GLY A 78 -32.83 22.96 -12.92
N ASN A 79 -31.86 22.83 -12.01
CA ASN A 79 -31.18 23.95 -11.39
C ASN A 79 -29.72 24.01 -11.84
N LYS A 80 -29.40 24.96 -12.74
CA LYS A 80 -28.03 25.11 -13.29
C LYS A 80 -26.93 25.27 -12.24
N LYS A 81 -27.23 25.89 -11.09
CA LYS A 81 -26.25 26.05 -10.01
C LYS A 81 -25.92 24.69 -9.37
N LEU A 82 -26.91 23.86 -9.14
CA LEU A 82 -26.69 22.49 -8.64
C LEU A 82 -25.96 21.64 -9.69
N GLU A 83 -26.34 21.74 -10.96
CA GLU A 83 -25.71 21.03 -12.06
C GLU A 83 -24.21 21.35 -12.15
N ILE A 84 -23.85 22.62 -12.12
CA ILE A 84 -22.45 23.05 -12.10
C ILE A 84 -21.75 22.57 -10.82
N SER A 85 -22.39 22.64 -9.65
CA SER A 85 -21.77 22.27 -8.38
C SER A 85 -21.36 20.80 -8.34
N TRP A 86 -22.20 19.87 -8.77
CA TRP A 86 -21.87 18.45 -8.74
C TRP A 86 -20.87 18.00 -9.80
N ILE A 87 -20.53 18.86 -10.77
CA ILE A 87 -19.44 18.67 -11.72
C ILE A 87 -18.14 19.27 -11.16
N VAL A 88 -18.20 20.53 -10.68
CA VAL A 88 -17.02 21.29 -10.28
C VAL A 88 -16.42 20.75 -8.97
N ILE A 89 -17.25 20.40 -7.99
CA ILE A 89 -16.75 19.92 -6.70
C ILE A 89 -15.94 18.63 -6.82
N PRO A 90 -16.41 17.54 -7.48
CA PRO A 90 -15.62 16.36 -7.72
C PRO A 90 -14.35 16.63 -8.54
N PHE A 91 -14.42 17.53 -9.52
CA PHE A 91 -13.24 17.90 -10.31
C PHE A 91 -12.15 18.56 -9.46
N ILE A 92 -12.53 19.44 -8.54
CA ILE A 92 -11.59 20.01 -7.56
C ILE A 92 -10.97 18.93 -6.67
N ILE A 93 -11.79 18.01 -6.16
CA ILE A 93 -11.31 16.90 -5.32
C ILE A 93 -10.28 16.06 -6.08
N ILE A 94 -10.54 15.75 -7.36
CA ILE A 94 -9.58 15.03 -8.21
C ILE A 94 -8.27 15.79 -8.34
N ILE A 95 -8.29 17.10 -8.56
CA ILE A 95 -7.07 17.92 -8.66
C ILE A 95 -6.29 17.89 -7.34
N VAL A 96 -6.98 18.06 -6.20
CA VAL A 96 -6.37 18.04 -4.87
C VAL A 96 -5.68 16.71 -4.57
N LEU A 97 -6.20 15.58 -5.08
CA LEU A 97 -5.57 14.26 -4.96
C LEU A 97 -4.49 14.04 -6.01
N ALA A 98 -4.70 14.45 -7.24
CA ALA A 98 -3.79 14.19 -8.35
C ALA A 98 -2.43 14.88 -8.15
N VAL A 99 -2.42 16.16 -7.75
CA VAL A 99 -1.17 16.92 -7.61
C VAL A 99 -0.18 16.26 -6.65
N PRO A 100 -0.52 15.94 -5.37
CA PRO A 100 0.41 15.28 -4.47
C PRO A 100 0.73 13.84 -4.91
N THR A 101 -0.21 13.14 -5.54
CA THR A 101 0.02 11.79 -6.07
C THR A 101 1.09 11.79 -7.15
N PHE A 102 0.99 12.67 -8.14
CA PHE A 102 2.01 12.79 -9.18
C PHE A 102 3.37 13.22 -8.61
N ALA A 103 3.38 14.20 -7.71
CA ALA A 103 4.60 14.65 -7.06
C ALA A 103 5.30 13.51 -6.29
N THR A 104 4.54 12.73 -5.51
CA THR A 104 5.07 11.59 -4.74
C THR A 104 5.55 10.47 -5.66
N THR A 105 4.79 10.13 -6.70
CA THR A 105 5.18 9.11 -7.68
C THR A 105 6.51 9.46 -8.33
N TYR A 106 6.64 10.72 -8.79
CA TYR A 106 7.88 11.20 -9.38
C TYR A 106 9.06 11.13 -8.40
N GLN A 107 8.87 11.55 -7.13
CA GLN A 107 9.92 11.50 -6.11
C GLN A 107 10.38 10.07 -5.78
N LEU A 108 9.46 9.09 -5.81
CA LEU A 108 9.78 7.70 -5.53
C LEU A 108 10.46 6.97 -6.71
N ASP A 109 10.26 7.45 -7.94
CA ASP A 109 10.83 6.83 -9.14
C ASP A 109 12.22 7.37 -9.51
N VAL A 110 12.56 8.59 -9.07
CA VAL A 110 13.87 9.20 -9.35
C VAL A 110 14.99 8.41 -8.66
N PRO A 111 16.10 8.08 -9.36
CA PRO A 111 17.28 7.49 -8.73
C PRO A 111 17.79 8.34 -7.57
N TYR A 112 18.27 7.69 -6.52
CA TYR A 112 18.86 8.40 -5.38
C TYR A 112 19.99 9.31 -5.84
N ASN A 113 19.78 10.63 -5.80
CA ASN A 113 20.79 11.65 -6.14
C ASN A 113 21.79 11.89 -5.00
N ASN A 114 21.90 10.98 -4.00
CA ASN A 114 22.53 11.29 -2.74
C ASN A 114 23.75 10.42 -2.42
N THR A 115 24.63 11.02 -1.68
CA THR A 115 25.83 10.71 -0.94
C THR A 115 26.05 9.27 -0.44
N LYS A 116 25.07 8.39 -0.45
CA LYS A 116 25.22 6.95 -0.11
C LYS A 116 24.94 6.12 -1.34
N GLU A 117 25.89 5.29 -1.75
CA GLU A 117 25.66 4.30 -2.81
C GLU A 117 24.55 3.32 -2.38
N PRO A 118 23.52 3.11 -3.22
CA PRO A 118 22.45 2.19 -2.90
C PRO A 118 22.98 0.74 -2.86
N LEU A 119 22.52 -0.05 -1.93
CA LEU A 119 22.69 -1.50 -1.98
C LEU A 119 21.81 -2.07 -3.10
N ILE A 120 22.42 -2.77 -4.05
CA ILE A 120 21.69 -3.48 -5.11
C ILE A 120 21.37 -4.87 -4.63
N ILE A 121 20.12 -5.31 -4.79
CA ILE A 121 19.67 -6.68 -4.51
C ILE A 121 18.88 -7.15 -5.72
N GLU A 122 19.30 -8.24 -6.32
CA GLU A 122 18.56 -8.89 -7.41
C GLU A 122 17.55 -9.85 -6.80
N VAL A 123 16.28 -9.65 -7.14
CA VAL A 123 15.16 -10.43 -6.62
C VAL A 123 14.55 -11.24 -7.74
N THR A 124 14.48 -12.54 -7.55
CA THR A 124 13.90 -13.45 -8.53
C THR A 124 12.71 -14.18 -7.91
N GLY A 125 11.53 -14.04 -8.53
CA GLY A 125 10.36 -14.83 -8.22
C GLY A 125 10.33 -16.12 -9.03
N GLU A 126 9.98 -17.24 -8.38
CA GLU A 126 9.72 -18.54 -9.00
C GLU A 126 8.64 -19.25 -8.17
N GLN A 127 7.71 -19.98 -8.77
CA GLN A 127 6.59 -20.63 -8.06
C GLN A 127 7.12 -21.69 -7.06
N PHE A 128 7.05 -21.48 -5.73
CA PHE A 128 6.38 -20.42 -4.97
C PHE A 128 7.35 -19.84 -3.92
N GLN A 129 8.50 -19.41 -4.34
CA GLN A 129 9.58 -18.91 -3.47
C GLN A 129 10.23 -17.65 -4.03
N TRP A 130 10.96 -16.94 -3.19
CA TRP A 130 11.74 -15.75 -3.54
C TRP A 130 13.22 -16.02 -3.32
N SER A 131 14.06 -15.62 -4.29
CA SER A 131 15.53 -15.63 -4.18
C SER A 131 16.06 -14.21 -4.18
N PHE A 132 17.00 -13.91 -3.30
CA PHE A 132 17.63 -12.61 -3.10
C PHE A 132 19.14 -12.75 -3.29
N TYR A 133 19.65 -12.24 -4.39
CA TYR A 133 21.08 -12.21 -4.67
C TYR A 133 21.65 -10.82 -4.35
N TYR A 134 22.76 -10.78 -3.65
CA TYR A 134 23.48 -9.57 -3.23
C TYR A 134 24.78 -9.46 -4.03
N PRO A 135 24.81 -8.77 -5.19
CA PRO A 135 25.99 -8.72 -6.09
C PRO A 135 27.24 -8.16 -5.40
N GLU A 136 27.09 -7.16 -4.51
CA GLU A 136 28.20 -6.57 -3.75
C GLU A 136 28.95 -7.61 -2.88
N TYR A 137 28.26 -8.65 -2.46
CA TYR A 137 28.80 -9.66 -1.53
C TYR A 137 28.95 -11.04 -2.15
N GLY A 138 28.30 -11.32 -3.27
CA GLY A 138 28.31 -12.61 -3.96
C GLY A 138 27.54 -13.70 -3.24
N ILE A 139 26.50 -13.37 -2.44
CA ILE A 139 25.71 -14.32 -1.65
C ILE A 139 24.26 -14.35 -2.11
N THR A 140 23.60 -15.48 -1.90
CA THR A 140 22.18 -15.68 -2.18
C THR A 140 21.43 -16.11 -0.91
N SER A 141 20.24 -15.58 -0.70
CA SER A 141 19.30 -16.00 0.34
C SER A 141 17.97 -16.40 -0.28
N THR A 142 17.24 -17.31 0.34
CA THR A 142 15.92 -17.78 -0.12
C THR A 142 14.89 -17.56 0.96
N ASP A 143 13.77 -16.94 0.60
CA ASP A 143 12.63 -16.59 1.46
C ASP A 143 12.99 -15.78 2.73
N GLU A 144 14.23 -15.34 2.88
CA GLU A 144 14.68 -14.40 3.91
C GLU A 144 15.47 -13.27 3.26
N LEU A 145 14.95 -12.05 3.34
CA LEU A 145 15.60 -10.83 2.84
C LEU A 145 16.20 -10.06 4.02
N ARG A 146 17.51 -9.74 3.97
CA ARG A 146 18.14 -8.92 5.00
C ARG A 146 18.57 -7.58 4.46
N LEU A 147 18.27 -6.52 5.22
CA LEU A 147 18.49 -5.13 4.81
C LEU A 147 19.19 -4.34 5.93
N PRO A 148 20.19 -3.51 5.61
CA PRO A 148 20.71 -2.53 6.57
C PRO A 148 19.74 -1.35 6.71
N VAL A 149 19.47 -0.92 7.93
CA VAL A 149 18.68 0.28 8.23
C VAL A 149 19.35 1.55 7.66
N ASP A 150 18.57 2.54 7.26
CA ASP A 150 19.00 3.85 6.74
C ASP A 150 19.97 3.80 5.53
N ARG A 151 20.03 2.69 4.83
CA ARG A 151 20.72 2.59 3.54
C ARG A 151 19.68 2.52 2.40
N PRO A 152 19.83 3.33 1.36
CA PRO A 152 19.01 3.19 0.15
C PRO A 152 19.20 1.81 -0.49
N ILE A 153 18.10 1.15 -0.84
CA ILE A 153 18.10 -0.16 -1.49
C ILE A 153 17.51 -0.02 -2.89
N THR A 154 18.15 -0.62 -3.86
CA THR A 154 17.63 -0.77 -5.23
C THR A 154 17.41 -2.25 -5.51
N PHE A 155 16.16 -2.67 -5.55
CA PHE A 155 15.76 -4.01 -5.95
C PHE A 155 15.65 -4.08 -7.47
N LYS A 156 16.30 -5.05 -8.10
CA LYS A 156 16.16 -5.45 -9.49
C LYS A 156 15.29 -6.70 -9.52
N LEU A 157 14.10 -6.59 -10.08
CA LEU A 157 13.04 -7.60 -9.97
C LEU A 157 12.90 -8.34 -11.28
N SER A 158 12.95 -9.67 -11.24
CA SER A 158 12.73 -10.56 -12.37
C SER A 158 11.94 -11.80 -11.97
N SER A 159 11.46 -12.55 -12.93
CA SER A 159 10.79 -13.83 -12.72
C SER A 159 11.35 -14.88 -13.66
N LYS A 160 11.39 -16.14 -13.20
CA LYS A 160 11.79 -17.30 -14.02
C LYS A 160 10.63 -17.96 -14.76
N ASP A 161 9.38 -17.74 -14.31
CA ASP A 161 8.22 -18.49 -14.79
C ASP A 161 7.03 -17.60 -15.13
N VAL A 162 6.22 -17.19 -14.16
CA VAL A 162 5.02 -16.37 -14.32
C VAL A 162 5.21 -14.98 -13.72
N ILE A 163 4.24 -14.09 -13.86
CA ILE A 163 4.28 -12.79 -13.21
C ILE A 163 4.08 -12.98 -11.71
N HIS A 164 4.97 -12.37 -10.92
CA HIS A 164 4.83 -12.18 -9.48
C HIS A 164 4.85 -10.69 -9.17
N SER A 165 4.52 -10.28 -7.94
CA SER A 165 4.67 -8.90 -7.49
C SER A 165 5.35 -8.88 -6.13
N PHE A 166 6.51 -8.27 -6.05
CA PHE A 166 7.31 -8.15 -4.83
C PHE A 166 6.75 -7.02 -3.97
N TRP A 167 6.41 -7.30 -2.71
CA TRP A 167 5.82 -6.34 -1.80
C TRP A 167 6.21 -6.57 -0.35
N ILE A 168 6.67 -5.50 0.30
CA ILE A 168 6.90 -5.41 1.75
C ILE A 168 5.98 -4.29 2.27
N PRO A 169 4.78 -4.61 2.77
CA PRO A 169 3.74 -3.61 3.08
C PRO A 169 4.18 -2.47 3.98
N GLN A 170 5.01 -2.74 4.98
CA GLN A 170 5.48 -1.72 5.93
C GLN A 170 6.60 -0.84 5.37
N LEU A 171 7.36 -1.29 4.39
CA LEU A 171 8.36 -0.46 3.73
C LEU A 171 7.78 0.36 2.59
N GLY A 172 6.65 -0.07 2.05
CA GLY A 172 5.89 0.61 1.00
C GLY A 172 6.21 0.08 -0.39
N GLY A 173 5.36 0.47 -1.35
CA GLY A 173 5.50 0.14 -2.76
C GLY A 173 5.48 -1.35 -3.08
N LYS A 174 4.79 -1.73 -4.15
CA LYS A 174 4.93 -3.04 -4.78
C LYS A 174 5.34 -2.87 -6.23
N LYS A 175 6.04 -3.85 -6.76
CA LYS A 175 6.47 -3.83 -8.16
C LYS A 175 6.49 -5.24 -8.71
N ASP A 176 6.01 -5.39 -9.94
CA ASP A 176 5.93 -6.68 -10.59
C ASP A 176 7.31 -7.19 -11.00
N ALA A 177 7.52 -8.49 -10.76
CA ALA A 177 8.62 -9.28 -11.27
C ALA A 177 8.13 -10.02 -12.51
N LEU A 178 8.66 -9.64 -13.68
CA LEU A 178 8.17 -10.09 -14.99
C LEU A 178 9.14 -11.08 -15.61
N PRO A 179 8.66 -12.15 -16.28
CA PRO A 179 9.51 -12.99 -17.10
C PRO A 179 10.14 -12.19 -18.26
N GLY A 180 11.45 -12.32 -18.43
CA GLY A 180 12.19 -11.70 -19.54
C GLY A 180 12.34 -10.18 -19.46
N LYS A 181 11.95 -9.54 -18.36
CA LYS A 181 12.09 -8.09 -18.14
C LYS A 181 12.50 -7.79 -16.71
N GLU A 182 13.51 -6.93 -16.55
CA GLU A 182 13.91 -6.41 -15.24
C GLU A 182 13.12 -5.13 -14.91
N ASN A 183 12.47 -5.12 -13.75
CA ASN A 183 11.88 -3.92 -13.16
C ASN A 183 12.73 -3.46 -11.96
N THR A 184 12.58 -2.19 -11.58
CA THR A 184 13.30 -1.61 -10.44
C THR A 184 12.33 -1.08 -9.39
N LEU A 185 12.60 -1.40 -8.13
CA LEU A 185 11.92 -0.83 -6.96
C LEU A 185 12.96 -0.25 -6.00
N ARG A 186 12.71 0.96 -5.48
CA ARG A 186 13.61 1.64 -4.55
C ARG A 186 12.92 1.82 -3.21
N LEU A 187 13.56 1.32 -2.14
CA LEU A 187 13.05 1.43 -0.77
C LEU A 187 14.20 1.82 0.18
N THR A 188 13.85 2.44 1.30
CA THR A 188 14.76 2.65 2.43
C THR A 188 13.99 2.30 3.69
N ALA A 189 14.49 1.34 4.45
CA ALA A 189 13.96 1.00 5.76
C ALA A 189 14.48 1.99 6.81
N LEU A 190 13.60 2.49 7.68
CA LEU A 190 13.89 3.51 8.70
C LEU A 190 14.03 2.93 10.11
N GLU A 191 13.50 1.74 10.35
CA GLU A 191 13.52 1.09 11.66
C GLU A 191 13.99 -0.36 11.52
N THR A 192 14.77 -0.83 12.48
CA THR A 192 15.14 -2.24 12.61
C THR A 192 13.93 -3.08 13.02
N GLY A 193 13.88 -4.33 12.56
CA GLY A 193 12.77 -5.23 12.87
C GLY A 193 12.59 -6.29 11.80
N THR A 194 11.62 -7.17 11.99
CA THR A 194 11.20 -8.18 11.00
C THR A 194 9.86 -7.78 10.43
N TYR A 195 9.76 -7.75 9.11
CA TYR A 195 8.59 -7.32 8.35
C TYR A 195 8.18 -8.39 7.36
N ASP A 196 6.88 -8.63 7.25
CA ASP A 196 6.35 -9.60 6.31
C ASP A 196 6.51 -9.09 4.86
N GLY A 197 7.06 -9.96 4.01
CA GLY A 197 7.06 -9.80 2.56
C GLY A 197 6.16 -10.84 1.90
N LYS A 198 5.60 -10.51 0.73
CA LYS A 198 4.68 -11.41 0.03
C LYS A 198 4.58 -11.15 -1.46
N CYS A 199 4.12 -12.17 -2.19
CA CYS A 199 3.66 -12.01 -3.55
C CYS A 199 2.31 -11.30 -3.57
N ALA A 200 2.18 -10.26 -4.41
CA ALA A 200 0.98 -9.43 -4.55
C ALA A 200 0.37 -9.50 -5.97
N GLU A 201 0.72 -10.54 -6.75
CA GLU A 201 0.12 -10.86 -8.06
C GLU A 201 -0.18 -12.35 -8.13
N LEU A 202 -1.39 -12.72 -8.58
CA LEU A 202 -1.82 -14.11 -8.62
C LEU A 202 -0.91 -14.97 -9.52
N CYS A 203 -0.09 -15.79 -8.90
CA CYS A 203 0.95 -16.58 -9.58
C CYS A 203 0.69 -18.09 -9.60
N GLY A 204 -0.45 -18.57 -9.11
CA GLY A 204 -0.81 -19.98 -9.12
C GLY A 204 -1.39 -20.50 -7.80
N ALA A 205 -1.47 -21.82 -7.66
CA ALA A 205 -2.22 -22.49 -6.59
C ALA A 205 -1.73 -22.18 -5.15
N LYS A 206 -0.43 -21.89 -4.97
CA LYS A 206 0.16 -21.55 -3.67
C LYS A 206 0.49 -20.06 -3.55
N HIS A 207 -0.13 -19.20 -4.36
CA HIS A 207 0.10 -17.77 -4.34
C HIS A 207 0.02 -17.15 -2.92
N ALA A 208 -0.97 -17.52 -2.14
CA ALA A 208 -1.16 -17.01 -0.78
C ALA A 208 -0.06 -17.45 0.22
N LEU A 209 0.72 -18.47 -0.12
CA LEU A 209 1.82 -19.01 0.69
C LEU A 209 3.19 -18.54 0.21
N MET A 210 3.26 -17.79 -0.89
CA MET A 210 4.50 -17.24 -1.43
C MET A 210 4.89 -15.97 -0.67
N THR A 211 5.42 -16.16 0.52
CA THR A 211 5.82 -15.13 1.48
C THR A 211 7.32 -15.20 1.74
N PHE A 212 7.87 -14.16 2.35
CA PHE A 212 9.26 -14.11 2.81
C PHE A 212 9.38 -13.18 4.02
N ASP A 213 10.40 -13.40 4.85
CA ASP A 213 10.72 -12.52 5.96
C ASP A 213 11.71 -11.44 5.52
N THR A 214 11.44 -10.19 5.90
CA THR A 214 12.35 -9.06 5.70
C THR A 214 12.93 -8.63 7.04
N VAL A 215 14.18 -8.97 7.28
CA VAL A 215 14.90 -8.61 8.51
C VAL A 215 15.72 -7.35 8.27
N VAL A 216 15.33 -6.25 8.91
CA VAL A 216 16.06 -4.98 8.87
C VAL A 216 16.93 -4.87 10.10
N GLU A 217 18.24 -4.71 9.91
CA GLU A 217 19.24 -4.74 10.96
C GLU A 217 20.12 -3.47 10.95
N ASP A 218 20.79 -3.22 12.07
CA ASP A 218 21.88 -2.27 12.06
C ASP A 218 23.07 -2.78 11.19
N ARG A 219 23.98 -1.86 10.86
CA ARG A 219 25.11 -2.17 9.95
C ARG A 219 26.01 -3.27 10.47
N THR A 220 26.19 -3.35 11.78
CA THR A 220 27.09 -4.34 12.39
C THR A 220 26.51 -5.73 12.26
N ASN A 221 25.24 -5.90 12.59
CA ASN A 221 24.53 -7.18 12.48
C ASN A 221 24.41 -7.63 11.03
N PHE A 222 24.06 -6.71 10.12
CA PHE A 222 24.03 -6.99 8.70
C PHE A 222 25.38 -7.46 8.17
N SER A 223 26.49 -6.79 8.52
CA SER A 223 27.84 -7.19 8.11
C SER A 223 28.23 -8.57 8.67
N SER A 224 27.89 -8.84 9.92
CA SER A 224 28.15 -10.14 10.55
C SER A 224 27.36 -11.28 9.87
N TRP A 225 26.14 -11.01 9.44
CA TRP A 225 25.35 -11.97 8.66
C TRP A 225 25.98 -12.26 7.29
N ILE A 226 26.43 -11.21 6.57
CA ILE A 226 27.15 -11.36 5.30
C ILE A 226 28.37 -12.29 5.45
N GLU A 227 29.19 -12.06 6.48
CA GLU A 227 30.39 -12.87 6.75
C GLU A 227 30.03 -14.33 7.01
N LYS A 228 29.06 -14.58 7.91
CA LYS A 228 28.60 -15.94 8.24
C LYS A 228 28.05 -16.69 7.03
N THR A 229 27.28 -16.02 6.18
CA THR A 229 26.70 -16.63 4.98
C THR A 229 27.78 -17.00 3.97
N LYS A 230 28.80 -16.13 3.76
CA LYS A 230 29.94 -16.42 2.91
C LYS A 230 30.76 -17.63 3.38
N ASP A 231 30.94 -17.75 4.69
CA ASP A 231 31.70 -18.88 5.26
C ASP A 231 30.90 -20.20 5.17
N GLY A 232 29.57 -20.13 5.28
CA GLY A 232 28.69 -21.28 5.08
C GLY A 232 28.68 -21.79 3.63
N GLU A 233 28.67 -20.91 2.63
CA GLU A 233 28.73 -21.27 1.21
C GLU A 233 30.10 -21.87 0.79
N LYS A 234 31.18 -21.51 1.50
CA LYS A 234 32.52 -22.07 1.21
C LYS A 234 32.74 -23.47 1.75
N ASN A 235 31.95 -23.89 2.75
CA ASN A 235 32.14 -25.16 3.48
C ASN A 235 31.06 -26.22 3.14
N GLY A 236 30.14 -25.95 2.23
CA GLY A 236 29.09 -26.86 1.76
C GLY A 236 29.27 -27.19 0.27
#